data_83864316e46dddc6e9a4044aeee6c94d
#
_entry.id   83864316e46dddc6e9a4044aeee6c94d
#
_cell.length_a   1.000
_cell.length_b   1.000
_cell.length_c   1.000
_cell.angle_alpha   90.00
_cell.angle_beta   90.00
_cell.angle_gamma   90.00
#
_symmetry.space_group_name_H-M   'P 1'
#
loop_
_entity.id
_entity.type
_entity.pdbx_description
1 polymer ?
#
loop_
_entity_poly.entity_id
_entity_poly.type
_entity_poly.pdbx_seq_one_letter_code
_entity_poly.pdbx_strand_id
1 'polypeptide(L)' 'EVMGENFSTYVEKKRMAYAYKLIVESDMTIDMVAEKTGYSNTNAFRKAYKRFYGISPSQSRKNKAE' A
#
# COMPACT_ATOMS: atom_id res chain seq x y z
N GLU A 1 6.70 18.84 17.06
CA GLU A 1 6.37 18.47 16.89
C GLU A 1 5.79 17.93 16.34
N VAL A 2 5.84 17.52 16.23
CA VAL A 2 5.29 17.08 15.68
C VAL A 2 4.38 16.93 15.34
N MET A 3 4.16 17.24 14.93
CA MET A 3 3.21 17.38 14.70
C MET A 3 2.37 16.46 14.45
N GLY A 4 1.91 15.95 14.81
CA GLY A 4 0.78 15.21 14.59
C GLY A 4 0.94 13.81 14.13
N GLU A 5 2.04 13.53 13.65
CA GLU A 5 2.30 12.23 13.07
C GLU A 5 2.96 11.33 14.10
N ASN A 6 2.36 10.18 14.38
CA ASN A 6 2.96 9.25 15.32
C ASN A 6 3.75 8.19 14.57
N PHE A 7 4.40 7.32 15.34
CA PHE A 7 5.27 6.30 14.76
C PHE A 7 4.49 5.36 13.84
N SER A 8 3.28 4.97 14.24
CA SER A 8 2.48 4.07 13.43
C SER A 8 2.15 4.68 12.07
N THR A 9 1.81 5.95 12.06
CA THR A 9 1.49 6.65 10.82
C THR A 9 2.72 6.71 9.92
N TYR A 10 3.87 6.98 10.50
CA TYR A 10 5.11 7.03 9.75
C TYR A 10 5.42 5.69 9.09
N VAL A 11 5.29 4.62 9.84
CA VAL A 11 5.54 3.28 9.32
C VAL A 11 4.55 2.94 8.22
N GLU A 12 3.29 3.30 8.40
CA GLU A 12 2.28 3.03 7.39
C GLU A 12 2.58 3.77 6.10
N LYS A 13 3.03 5.00 6.20
CA LYS A 13 3.41 5.75 5.00
C LYS A 13 4.52 5.05 4.23
N LYS A 14 5.53 4.58 4.95
CA LYS A 14 6.63 3.87 4.30
C LYS A 14 6.16 2.60 3.63
N ARG A 15 5.29 1.86 4.31
CA ARG A 15 4.76 0.62 3.75
C ARG A 15 3.92 0.88 2.51
N MET A 16 3.10 1.93 2.55
CA MET A 16 2.25 2.24 1.42
C MET A 16 3.05 2.72 0.23
N ALA A 17 4.10 3.50 0.46
CA ALA A 17 4.96 3.95 -0.62
C ALA A 17 5.65 2.76 -1.29
N TYR A 18 6.11 1.83 -0.48
CA TYR A 18 6.74 0.62 -1.00
C TYR A 18 5.73 -0.22 -1.77
N ALA A 19 4.53 -0.35 -1.22
CA ALA A 19 3.48 -1.11 -1.88
C ALA A 19 3.12 -0.48 -3.23
N TYR A 20 2.99 0.82 -3.26
CA TYR A 20 2.65 1.51 -4.51
C TYR A 20 3.70 1.21 -5.57
N LYS A 21 4.96 1.29 -5.19
CA LYS A 21 6.04 1.02 -6.11
C LYS A 21 5.95 -0.40 -6.67
N LEU A 22 5.71 -1.37 -5.79
CA LEU A 22 5.61 -2.76 -6.24
C LEU A 22 4.40 -2.97 -7.15
N ILE A 23 3.31 -2.28 -6.86
CA ILE A 23 2.10 -2.45 -7.64
C ILE A 23 2.23 -1.87 -9.03
N VAL A 24 2.81 -0.69 -9.15
CA VAL A 24 2.87 -0.02 -10.45
C VAL A 24 4.14 -0.34 -11.24
N GLU A 25 5.20 -0.77 -10.58
CA GLU A 25 6.47 -0.99 -11.26
C GLU A 25 6.83 -2.46 -11.41
N SER A 26 6.02 -3.36 -10.89
CA SER A 26 6.29 -4.79 -11.04
C SER A 26 4.99 -5.52 -11.29
N ASP A 27 5.12 -6.79 -11.64
CA ASP A 27 3.96 -7.63 -11.91
C ASP A 27 3.55 -8.47 -10.71
N MET A 28 4.05 -8.14 -9.54
CA MET A 28 3.68 -8.88 -8.33
C MET A 28 2.18 -8.88 -8.12
N THR A 29 1.67 -10.01 -7.64
CA THR A 29 0.26 -10.07 -7.29
C THR A 29 0.02 -9.21 -6.05
N ILE A 30 -1.22 -8.80 -5.86
CA ILE A 30 -1.56 -8.01 -4.68
C ILE A 30 -1.27 -8.81 -3.41
N ASP A 31 -1.50 -10.11 -3.44
CA ASP A 31 -1.17 -10.97 -2.30
C ASP A 31 0.31 -10.88 -1.95
N MET A 32 1.16 -10.94 -2.95
CA MET A 32 2.60 -10.87 -2.70
C MET A 32 3.01 -9.50 -2.20
N VAL A 33 2.41 -8.45 -2.74
CA VAL A 33 2.70 -7.10 -2.27
C VAL A 33 2.32 -6.96 -0.80
N ALA A 34 1.15 -7.49 -0.42
CA ALA A 34 0.72 -7.44 0.97
C ALA A 34 1.73 -8.13 1.88
N GLU A 35 2.21 -9.29 1.46
CA GLU A 35 3.18 -10.04 2.24
C GLU A 35 4.50 -9.28 2.35
N LYS A 36 4.96 -8.72 1.26
CA LYS A 36 6.22 -7.98 1.24
C LYS A 36 6.16 -6.73 2.12
N THR A 37 4.99 -6.14 2.25
CA THR A 37 4.85 -4.94 3.06
C THR A 37 4.55 -5.24 4.52
N GLY A 38 4.48 -6.52 4.88
CA GLY A 38 4.36 -6.90 6.28
C GLY A 38 2.94 -7.04 6.80
N TYR A 39 1.97 -7.13 5.92
CA TYR A 39 0.58 -7.34 6.36
C TYR A 39 0.29 -8.82 6.51
N SER A 40 -0.52 -9.15 7.51
CA SER A 40 -0.79 -10.55 7.81
C SER A 40 -1.73 -11.20 6.80
N ASN A 41 -2.55 -10.41 6.13
CA ASN A 41 -3.40 -10.94 5.07
C ASN A 41 -3.72 -9.85 4.07
N THR A 42 -4.20 -10.28 2.91
CA THR A 42 -4.44 -9.37 1.80
C THR A 42 -5.58 -8.40 2.08
N ASN A 43 -6.60 -8.85 2.80
CA ASN A 43 -7.72 -7.96 3.11
C ASN A 43 -7.28 -6.78 3.96
N ALA A 44 -6.45 -7.04 4.96
CA ALA A 44 -5.94 -5.96 5.79
C ALA A 44 -5.14 -4.97 4.96
N PHE A 45 -4.32 -5.49 4.05
CA PHE A 45 -3.53 -4.64 3.17
C PHE A 45 -4.43 -3.79 2.28
N ARG A 46 -5.43 -4.40 1.66
CA ARG A 46 -6.31 -3.68 0.76
C ARG A 46 -7.05 -2.56 1.46
N LYS A 47 -7.52 -2.82 2.66
CA LYS A 47 -8.21 -1.80 3.43
C LYS A 47 -7.29 -0.63 3.76
N ALA A 48 -6.08 -0.95 4.20
CA ALA A 48 -5.12 0.10 4.53
C ALA A 48 -4.74 0.90 3.30
N TYR A 49 -4.51 0.22 2.19
CA TYR A 49 -4.13 0.90 0.96
C TYR A 49 -5.23 1.84 0.48
N LYS A 50 -6.46 1.35 0.46
CA LYS A 50 -7.57 2.17 0.02
C LYS A 50 -7.78 3.37 0.94
N ARG A 51 -7.62 3.16 2.23
CA ARG A 51 -7.76 4.27 3.17
C ARG A 51 -6.67 5.31 2.96
N PHE A 52 -5.49 4.87 2.61
CA PHE A 52 -4.34 5.76 2.45
C PHE A 52 -4.39 6.51 1.11
N TYR A 53 -4.69 5.81 0.03
CA TYR A 53 -4.64 6.38 -1.31
C TYR A 53 -6.02 6.70 -1.89
N GLY A 54 -7.08 6.22 -1.27
CA GLY A 54 -8.42 6.47 -1.76
C GLY A 54 -8.89 5.51 -2.83
N ILE A 55 -8.03 4.65 -3.32
CA ILE A 55 -8.42 3.64 -4.31
C ILE A 55 -7.75 2.31 -3.95
N SER A 56 -8.28 1.23 -4.50
CA SER A 56 -7.73 -0.09 -4.21
C SER A 56 -6.40 -0.31 -4.91
N PRO A 57 -5.61 -1.27 -4.44
CA PRO A 57 -4.36 -1.60 -5.11
C PRO A 57 -4.56 -2.03 -6.56
N SER A 58 -5.61 -2.81 -6.80
CA SER A 58 -5.91 -3.24 -8.16
C SER A 58 -6.23 -2.06 -9.05
N GLN A 59 -6.95 -1.08 -8.52
CA GLN A 59 -7.28 0.12 -9.27
C GLN A 59 -6.03 0.93 -9.59
N SER A 60 -5.10 1.00 -8.65
CA SER A 60 -3.84 1.70 -8.89
C SER A 60 -3.09 1.09 -10.06
N ARG A 61 -3.03 -0.24 -10.10
CA ARG A 61 -2.34 -0.93 -11.20
C ARG A 61 -3.04 -0.68 -12.52
N LYS A 62 -4.36 -0.69 -12.49
CA LYS A 62 -5.14 -0.46 -13.70
C LYS A 62 -4.92 0.96 -14.22
N ASN A 63 -4.91 1.92 -13.32
CA ASN A 63 -4.69 3.30 -13.72
C ASN A 63 -3.31 3.50 -14.33
N LYS A 64 -2.33 2.82 -13.76
CA LYS A 64 -0.96 2.91 -14.27
C LYS A 64 -0.86 2.34 -15.68
N ALA A 65 -1.63 1.31 -15.95
CA ALA A 65 -1.58 0.64 -17.25
C ALA A 65 -2.06 1.54 -18.38
N GLU A 66 -2.71 2.61 -18.03
CA GLU A 66 -3.13 3.56 -19.04
C GLU A 66 -1.95 4.37 -19.51
#